data_5f3c7e08c5a6f77aa5d81c9ec8ed7bcc
#
_entry.id   5f3c7e08c5a6f77aa5d81c9ec8ed7bcc
#
_cell.length_a   1.000
_cell.length_b   1.000
_cell.length_c   1.000
_cell.angle_alpha   90.00
_cell.angle_beta   90.00
_cell.angle_gamma   90.00
#
_symmetry.space_group_name_H-M   'P 1'
#
loop_
_entity.id
_entity.type
_entity.pdbx_description
1 polymer ?
#
loop_
_entity_poly.entity_id
_entity_poly.type
_entity_poly.pdbx_seq_one_letter_code
_entity_poly.pdbx_strand_id
1 'polypeptide(L)'
;MKSIVTDKIKLQKVVTDLPKNKSEEDVISAALFTALKKEKGFGLSANQIGVDKRMCVINIKEPMVLVNPKIVKRSEEAVQYIESCLSLPKTMRKPKNTVRSISVTVETDNLGTVEFGPDEKDKIGTEGHNYFADEGLLECVVAQHEIDHLDGILITDSIRAYNIQRVSERKYGRNDKVMIKSPDGDTEFIKYKKAVPLLEKGYQIV
;
A
#
# COMPACT_ATOMS: atom_id res chain seq x y z
N MET A 1 19.41 20.92 -6.03
CA MET A 1 18.13 20.17 -5.81
C MET A 1 18.35 18.76 -6.33
N LYS A 2 18.14 17.72 -5.52
CA LYS A 2 18.33 16.33 -5.93
C LYS A 2 17.21 15.91 -6.89
N SER A 3 17.56 15.24 -8.01
CA SER A 3 16.59 14.66 -8.95
C SER A 3 16.15 13.29 -8.47
N ILE A 4 14.92 12.87 -8.84
CA ILE A 4 14.43 11.53 -8.54
C ILE A 4 15.27 10.49 -9.30
N VAL A 5 15.75 9.50 -8.57
CA VAL A 5 16.50 8.36 -9.13
C VAL A 5 15.51 7.45 -9.87
N THR A 6 15.82 7.09 -11.11
CA THR A 6 15.03 6.17 -11.93
C THR A 6 15.83 4.92 -12.33
N ASP A 7 17.05 4.81 -11.87
CA ASP A 7 17.93 3.66 -12.11
C ASP A 7 17.48 2.49 -11.22
N LYS A 8 16.95 1.45 -11.85
CA LYS A 8 16.42 0.26 -11.17
C LYS A 8 17.47 -0.44 -10.32
N ILE A 9 18.71 -0.54 -10.80
CA ILE A 9 19.79 -1.24 -10.08
C ILE A 9 20.13 -0.49 -8.78
N LYS A 10 20.12 0.84 -8.82
CA LYS A 10 20.36 1.66 -7.62
C LYS A 10 19.21 1.53 -6.63
N LEU A 11 17.96 1.53 -7.10
CA LEU A 11 16.77 1.46 -6.27
C LEU A 11 16.56 0.08 -5.65
N GLN A 12 17.08 -0.98 -6.23
CA GLN A 12 16.99 -2.35 -5.72
C GLN A 12 18.08 -2.71 -4.69
N LYS A 13 18.88 -1.74 -4.26
CA LYS A 13 19.82 -1.93 -3.16
C LYS A 13 19.11 -1.69 -1.83
N VAL A 14 19.29 -2.61 -0.89
CA VAL A 14 18.91 -2.39 0.51
C VAL A 14 19.78 -1.27 1.07
N VAL A 15 19.15 -0.27 1.66
CA VAL A 15 19.86 0.88 2.24
C VAL A 15 20.39 0.58 3.64
N THR A 16 21.34 1.41 4.09
CA THR A 16 21.91 1.31 5.43
C THR A 16 21.09 2.10 6.45
N ASP A 17 21.06 1.64 7.71
CA ASP A 17 20.44 2.40 8.79
C ASP A 17 21.10 3.78 8.94
N LEU A 18 20.29 4.79 9.28
CA LEU A 18 20.77 6.13 9.59
C LEU A 18 21.32 6.12 11.03
N PRO A 19 22.61 6.40 11.27
CA PRO A 19 23.12 6.58 12.62
C PRO A 19 22.39 7.70 13.37
N LYS A 20 22.35 7.66 14.70
CA LYS A 20 21.76 8.73 15.51
C LYS A 20 22.51 10.05 15.30
N ASN A 21 22.06 10.83 14.34
CA ASN A 21 22.61 12.14 13.99
C ASN A 21 21.48 13.07 13.59
N LYS A 22 21.02 13.90 14.51
CA LYS A 22 19.89 14.81 14.30
C LYS A 22 20.14 15.79 13.15
N SER A 23 21.35 16.28 12.99
CA SER A 23 21.69 17.20 11.90
C SER A 23 21.56 16.53 10.51
N GLU A 24 22.01 15.26 10.40
CA GLU A 24 21.87 14.50 9.14
C GLU A 24 20.39 14.15 8.86
N GLU A 25 19.63 13.76 9.89
CA GLU A 25 18.20 13.54 9.82
C GLU A 25 17.47 14.77 9.27
N ASP A 26 17.74 15.97 9.84
CA ASP A 26 17.11 17.23 9.44
C ASP A 26 17.44 17.61 7.99
N VAL A 27 18.67 17.40 7.56
CA VAL A 27 19.11 17.66 6.17
C VAL A 27 18.42 16.71 5.20
N ILE A 28 18.32 15.42 5.53
CA ILE A 28 17.68 14.43 4.65
C ILE A 28 16.17 14.68 4.60
N SER A 29 15.51 14.93 5.73
CA SER A 29 14.06 15.19 5.76
C SER A 29 13.68 16.43 4.96
N ALA A 30 14.43 17.53 5.10
CA ALA A 30 14.22 18.75 4.33
C ALA A 30 14.37 18.51 2.82
N ALA A 31 15.37 17.71 2.42
CA ALA A 31 15.57 17.35 1.01
C ALA A 31 14.43 16.48 0.47
N LEU A 32 13.93 15.52 1.28
CA LEU A 32 12.81 14.65 0.92
C LEU A 32 11.52 15.47 0.74
N PHE A 33 11.14 16.30 1.70
CA PHE A 33 9.94 17.13 1.57
C PHE A 33 10.02 18.13 0.43
N THR A 34 11.20 18.70 0.17
CA THR A 34 11.42 19.59 -0.98
C THR A 34 11.18 18.85 -2.30
N ALA A 35 11.71 17.64 -2.44
CA ALA A 35 11.52 16.81 -3.63
C ALA A 35 10.08 16.35 -3.77
N LEU A 36 9.45 15.89 -2.67
CA LEU A 36 8.08 15.42 -2.61
C LEU A 36 7.09 16.51 -3.05
N LYS A 37 7.26 17.73 -2.53
CA LYS A 37 6.43 18.89 -2.90
C LYS A 37 6.51 19.21 -4.39
N LYS A 38 7.71 19.15 -4.97
CA LYS A 38 7.94 19.38 -6.40
C LYS A 38 7.25 18.34 -7.27
N GLU A 39 7.35 17.08 -6.90
CA GLU A 39 6.81 15.95 -7.67
C GLU A 39 5.33 15.69 -7.36
N LYS A 40 4.74 16.36 -6.37
CA LYS A 40 3.33 16.22 -5.94
C LYS A 40 3.00 14.78 -5.52
N GLY A 41 3.92 14.11 -4.84
CA GLY A 41 3.74 12.76 -4.30
C GLY A 41 3.16 12.76 -2.89
N PHE A 42 2.80 11.57 -2.40
CA PHE A 42 2.31 11.32 -1.06
C PHE A 42 3.41 10.81 -0.12
N GLY A 43 4.45 10.19 -0.65
CA GLY A 43 5.61 9.70 0.09
C GLY A 43 6.88 9.74 -0.76
N LEU A 44 8.02 9.64 -0.09
CA LEU A 44 9.34 9.57 -0.74
C LEU A 44 10.39 8.98 0.20
N SER A 45 11.17 8.05 -0.30
CA SER A 45 12.27 7.41 0.43
C SER A 45 13.64 7.98 0.04
N ALA A 46 14.60 7.88 0.93
CA ALA A 46 15.92 8.53 0.78
C ALA A 46 16.71 8.02 -0.44
N ASN A 47 16.61 6.73 -0.77
CA ASN A 47 17.27 6.17 -1.95
C ASN A 47 16.69 6.72 -3.27
N GLN A 48 15.42 7.16 -3.27
CA GLN A 48 14.82 7.81 -4.44
C GLN A 48 15.42 9.20 -4.74
N ILE A 49 16.10 9.82 -3.78
CA ILE A 49 16.88 11.04 -3.98
C ILE A 49 18.40 10.80 -3.93
N GLY A 50 18.81 9.53 -4.07
CA GLY A 50 20.21 9.14 -4.10
C GLY A 50 20.93 9.25 -2.76
N VAL A 51 20.23 9.04 -1.65
CA VAL A 51 20.78 8.95 -0.29
C VAL A 51 20.63 7.51 0.20
N ASP A 52 21.74 6.85 0.47
CA ASP A 52 21.78 5.48 0.96
C ASP A 52 21.62 5.45 2.49
N LYS A 53 20.41 5.85 2.94
CA LYS A 53 20.00 5.86 4.36
C LYS A 53 18.57 5.42 4.52
N ARG A 54 18.31 4.70 5.60
CA ARG A 54 16.98 4.15 5.90
C ARG A 54 16.07 5.22 6.50
N MET A 55 15.51 6.03 5.62
CA MET A 55 14.64 7.13 5.99
C MET A 55 13.62 7.41 4.88
N CYS A 56 12.38 7.70 5.25
CA CYS A 56 11.35 8.13 4.31
C CYS A 56 10.43 9.18 4.94
N VAL A 57 9.66 9.85 4.10
CA VAL A 57 8.63 10.82 4.50
C VAL A 57 7.30 10.44 3.89
N ILE A 58 6.23 10.74 4.62
CA ILE A 58 4.83 10.60 4.22
C ILE A 58 4.14 11.93 4.44
N ASN A 59 3.27 12.34 3.52
CA ASN A 59 2.54 13.60 3.61
C ASN A 59 1.11 13.40 3.11
N ILE A 60 0.26 12.86 3.98
CA ILE A 60 -1.16 12.59 3.70
C ILE A 60 -2.01 13.34 4.72
N LYS A 61 -2.17 12.81 5.94
CA LYS A 61 -2.86 13.49 7.03
C LYS A 61 -1.99 14.63 7.59
N GLU A 62 -0.87 14.22 8.17
CA GLU A 62 0.15 15.12 8.69
C GLU A 62 1.53 14.74 8.16
N PRO A 63 2.42 15.73 7.90
CA PRO A 63 3.77 15.44 7.46
C PRO A 63 4.51 14.58 8.48
N MET A 64 4.99 13.40 8.07
CA MET A 64 5.64 12.44 8.93
C MET A 64 7.01 12.06 8.39
N VAL A 65 8.00 11.96 9.28
CA VAL A 65 9.34 11.44 9.00
C VAL A 65 9.49 10.12 9.72
N LEU A 66 9.92 9.08 8.99
CA LEU A 66 10.21 7.76 9.55
C LEU A 66 11.72 7.50 9.43
N VAL A 67 12.40 7.39 10.57
CA VAL A 67 13.83 7.09 10.67
C VAL A 67 14.02 5.62 11.02
N ASN A 68 14.80 4.92 10.23
CA ASN A 68 15.04 3.49 10.34
C ASN A 68 13.76 2.63 10.43
N PRO A 69 12.72 2.91 9.60
CA PRO A 69 11.45 2.21 9.71
C PRO A 69 11.59 0.73 9.38
N LYS A 70 10.93 -0.12 10.18
CA LYS A 70 10.82 -1.56 9.97
C LYS A 70 9.39 -2.02 10.22
N ILE A 71 8.77 -2.67 9.25
CA ILE A 71 7.46 -3.27 9.47
C ILE A 71 7.63 -4.53 10.31
N VAL A 72 7.10 -4.50 11.54
CA VAL A 72 7.21 -5.61 12.50
C VAL A 72 5.94 -6.46 12.55
N LYS A 73 4.80 -5.93 12.09
CA LYS A 73 3.54 -6.67 12.01
C LYS A 73 2.75 -6.23 10.78
N ARG A 74 2.06 -7.17 10.17
CA ARG A 74 1.12 -6.95 9.07
C ARG A 74 -0.21 -7.60 9.41
N SER A 75 -1.33 -7.01 8.99
CA SER A 75 -2.63 -7.70 9.03
C SER A 75 -2.62 -8.89 8.09
N GLU A 76 -3.42 -9.92 8.41
CA GLU A 76 -3.69 -11.04 7.51
C GLU A 76 -4.58 -10.61 6.33
N GLU A 77 -5.38 -9.59 6.56
CA GLU A 77 -6.24 -8.98 5.56
C GLU A 77 -5.45 -8.05 4.65
N ALA A 78 -5.78 -8.07 3.36
CA ALA A 78 -5.14 -7.25 2.36
C ALA A 78 -6.13 -6.68 1.34
N VAL A 79 -5.73 -5.61 0.71
CA VAL A 79 -6.49 -4.92 -0.32
C VAL A 79 -5.69 -4.87 -1.63
N GLN A 80 -6.40 -4.96 -2.76
CA GLN A 80 -5.82 -4.56 -4.03
C GLN A 80 -5.86 -3.03 -4.13
N TYR A 81 -4.70 -2.44 -4.35
CA TYR A 81 -4.56 -0.99 -4.44
C TYR A 81 -3.88 -0.59 -5.75
N ILE A 82 -4.23 0.57 -6.27
CA ILE A 82 -3.63 1.10 -7.51
C ILE A 82 -2.56 2.09 -7.12
N GLU A 83 -1.30 1.73 -7.33
CA GLU A 83 -0.15 2.54 -6.98
C GLU A 83 0.58 3.07 -8.21
N SER A 84 1.22 4.22 -8.04
CA SER A 84 2.21 4.77 -8.95
C SER A 84 3.50 5.07 -8.18
N CYS A 85 4.63 5.15 -8.87
CA CYS A 85 5.92 5.42 -8.26
C CYS A 85 6.64 6.53 -9.02
N LEU A 86 7.16 7.53 -8.29
CA LEU A 86 7.91 8.65 -8.84
C LEU A 86 9.22 8.21 -9.51
N SER A 87 9.79 7.11 -9.04
CA SER A 87 11.04 6.54 -9.57
C SER A 87 10.85 5.71 -10.84
N LEU A 88 9.63 5.46 -11.28
CA LEU A 88 9.41 4.84 -12.60
C LEU A 88 9.61 5.88 -13.71
N PRO A 89 10.25 5.51 -14.83
CA PRO A 89 10.33 6.36 -16.02
C PRO A 89 8.94 6.83 -16.45
N LYS A 90 8.81 8.05 -16.97
CA LYS A 90 7.50 8.62 -17.37
C LYS A 90 6.69 7.70 -18.30
N THR A 91 7.35 6.96 -19.17
CA THR A 91 6.74 5.95 -20.06
C THR A 91 6.19 4.72 -19.31
N MET A 92 6.66 4.46 -18.08
CA MET A 92 6.28 3.31 -17.24
C MET A 92 5.50 3.72 -15.99
N ARG A 93 5.22 5.01 -15.78
CA ARG A 93 4.41 5.54 -14.65
C ARG A 93 2.93 5.21 -14.77
N LYS A 94 2.58 4.13 -15.45
CA LYS A 94 1.21 3.62 -15.44
C LYS A 94 0.92 3.03 -14.05
N PRO A 95 -0.27 3.30 -13.51
CA PRO A 95 -0.69 2.70 -12.25
C PRO A 95 -0.57 1.17 -12.27
N LYS A 96 -0.14 0.59 -11.16
CA LYS A 96 0.03 -0.86 -10.97
C LYS A 96 -0.93 -1.34 -9.90
N ASN A 97 -1.58 -2.46 -10.16
CA ASN A 97 -2.31 -3.16 -9.12
C ASN A 97 -1.30 -3.87 -8.20
N THR A 98 -1.34 -3.52 -6.94
CA THR A 98 -0.53 -4.12 -5.88
C THR A 98 -1.43 -4.75 -4.84
N VAL A 99 -0.91 -5.65 -4.03
CA VAL A 99 -1.59 -6.20 -2.86
C VAL A 99 -0.91 -5.64 -1.62
N ARG A 100 -1.67 -4.98 -0.75
CA ARG A 100 -1.17 -4.36 0.48
C ARG A 100 -1.93 -4.86 1.69
N SER A 101 -1.23 -5.07 2.80
CA SER A 101 -1.88 -5.26 4.09
C SER A 101 -2.75 -4.04 4.41
N ILE A 102 -3.95 -4.26 4.95
CA ILE A 102 -4.83 -3.14 5.32
C ILE A 102 -4.32 -2.39 6.55
N SER A 103 -3.52 -3.04 7.40
CA SER A 103 -2.81 -2.38 8.49
C SER A 103 -1.42 -2.95 8.69
N VAL A 104 -0.50 -2.10 9.14
CA VAL A 104 0.87 -2.48 9.51
C VAL A 104 1.30 -1.77 10.77
N THR A 105 2.15 -2.45 11.58
CA THR A 105 2.85 -1.85 12.70
C THR A 105 4.30 -1.63 12.29
N VAL A 106 4.80 -0.41 12.43
CA VAL A 106 6.13 0.01 12.04
C VAL A 106 6.90 0.48 13.26
N GLU A 107 8.08 -0.07 13.50
CA GLU A 107 9.03 0.46 14.47
C GLU A 107 9.94 1.48 13.80
N THR A 108 10.23 2.57 14.51
CA THR A 108 11.09 3.67 14.06
C THR A 108 11.96 4.17 15.18
N ASP A 109 13.11 4.76 14.87
CA ASP A 109 14.03 5.30 15.87
C ASP A 109 13.55 6.65 16.43
N ASN A 110 12.76 7.40 15.68
CA ASN A 110 12.33 8.76 16.08
C ASN A 110 10.92 8.84 16.66
N LEU A 111 10.01 7.93 16.29
CA LEU A 111 8.61 7.94 16.74
C LEU A 111 8.25 6.71 17.61
N GLY A 112 9.19 5.76 17.76
CA GLY A 112 8.88 4.46 18.37
C GLY A 112 7.98 3.62 17.48
N THR A 113 6.94 3.02 18.04
CA THR A 113 6.00 2.17 17.32
C THR A 113 4.85 3.01 16.75
N VAL A 114 4.62 2.92 15.45
CA VAL A 114 3.53 3.60 14.73
C VAL A 114 2.64 2.55 14.08
N GLU A 115 1.33 2.70 14.23
CA GLU A 115 0.34 1.87 13.55
C GLU A 115 -0.29 2.63 12.38
N PHE A 116 -0.28 2.01 11.21
CA PHE A 116 -0.96 2.49 10.01
C PHE A 116 -2.12 1.57 9.67
N GLY A 117 -3.23 2.14 9.26
CA GLY A 117 -4.42 1.38 8.86
C GLY A 117 -5.58 2.29 8.49
N PRO A 118 -6.69 1.71 8.01
CA PRO A 118 -7.84 2.47 7.57
C PRO A 118 -8.49 3.24 8.71
N ASP A 119 -9.04 4.42 8.40
CA ASP A 119 -9.83 5.22 9.32
C ASP A 119 -11.15 4.54 9.63
N GLU A 120 -11.73 3.85 8.65
CA GLU A 120 -13.03 3.17 8.74
C GLU A 120 -12.86 1.65 8.66
N LYS A 121 -12.22 1.04 9.66
CA LYS A 121 -11.93 -0.42 9.70
C LYS A 121 -13.18 -1.28 9.45
N ASP A 122 -14.31 -0.91 10.04
CA ASP A 122 -15.56 -1.67 9.96
C ASP A 122 -16.21 -1.64 8.56
N LYS A 123 -15.77 -0.71 7.71
CA LYS A 123 -16.25 -0.59 6.33
C LYS A 123 -15.37 -1.31 5.31
N ILE A 124 -14.20 -1.79 5.72
CA ILE A 124 -13.33 -2.56 4.82
C ILE A 124 -14.06 -3.80 4.35
N GLY A 125 -14.09 -4.02 3.03
CA GLY A 125 -14.79 -5.15 2.41
C GLY A 125 -16.31 -4.96 2.23
N THR A 126 -16.91 -3.89 2.78
CA THR A 126 -18.33 -3.60 2.57
C THR A 126 -18.61 -3.01 1.18
N GLU A 127 -19.82 -3.22 0.66
CA GLU A 127 -20.23 -2.63 -0.60
C GLU A 127 -20.28 -1.10 -0.47
N GLY A 128 -19.65 -0.40 -1.40
CA GLY A 128 -19.61 1.07 -1.44
C GLY A 128 -18.44 1.70 -0.69
N HIS A 129 -17.61 0.94 0.03
CA HIS A 129 -16.40 1.51 0.63
C HIS A 129 -15.43 2.01 -0.45
N ASN A 130 -15.08 3.27 -0.38
CA ASN A 130 -14.14 3.88 -1.31
C ASN A 130 -12.72 3.85 -0.73
N TYR A 131 -11.98 2.79 -0.98
CA TYR A 131 -10.59 2.61 -0.52
C TYR A 131 -9.67 3.78 -0.87
N PHE A 132 -9.95 4.52 -1.94
CA PHE A 132 -9.12 5.65 -2.36
C PHE A 132 -9.46 6.94 -1.61
N ALA A 133 -10.60 7.01 -0.93
CA ALA A 133 -11.00 8.13 -0.10
C ALA A 133 -10.67 7.93 1.39
N ASP A 134 -10.25 6.73 1.80
CA ASP A 134 -9.79 6.44 3.16
C ASP A 134 -8.33 6.88 3.30
N GLU A 135 -8.12 8.04 3.94
CA GLU A 135 -6.78 8.62 4.11
C GLU A 135 -5.87 7.75 4.97
N GLY A 136 -6.41 7.07 5.99
CA GLY A 136 -5.65 6.14 6.83
C GLY A 136 -5.18 4.92 6.06
N LEU A 137 -6.02 4.35 5.19
CA LEU A 137 -5.61 3.26 4.31
C LEU A 137 -4.58 3.74 3.27
N LEU A 138 -4.78 4.93 2.67
CA LEU A 138 -3.81 5.52 1.76
C LEU A 138 -2.45 5.70 2.45
N GLU A 139 -2.44 6.22 3.67
CA GLU A 139 -1.21 6.41 4.46
C GLU A 139 -0.52 5.07 4.76
N CYS A 140 -1.31 4.03 5.10
CA CYS A 140 -0.81 2.66 5.29
C CYS A 140 -0.17 2.08 4.02
N VAL A 141 -0.80 2.29 2.86
CA VAL A 141 -0.27 1.83 1.56
C VAL A 141 1.03 2.56 1.22
N VAL A 142 1.08 3.88 1.42
CA VAL A 142 2.26 4.70 1.15
C VAL A 142 3.40 4.33 2.11
N ALA A 143 3.13 4.10 3.40
CA ALA A 143 4.14 3.62 4.34
C ALA A 143 4.78 2.30 3.87
N GLN A 144 3.97 1.35 3.44
CA GLN A 144 4.47 0.08 2.89
C GLN A 144 5.30 0.30 1.61
N HIS A 145 4.87 1.22 0.73
CA HIS A 145 5.57 1.55 -0.51
C HIS A 145 6.96 2.14 -0.24
N GLU A 146 7.04 3.11 0.66
CA GLU A 146 8.30 3.79 0.96
C GLU A 146 9.27 2.88 1.71
N ILE A 147 8.78 2.02 2.63
CA ILE A 147 9.63 1.04 3.32
C ILE A 147 10.14 -0.02 2.33
N ASP A 148 9.31 -0.45 1.38
CA ASP A 148 9.75 -1.35 0.31
C ASP A 148 10.92 -0.78 -0.49
N HIS A 149 10.89 0.51 -0.82
CA HIS A 149 12.03 1.18 -1.47
C HIS A 149 13.31 1.07 -0.65
N LEU A 150 13.21 1.20 0.68
CA LEU A 150 14.36 1.07 1.57
C LEU A 150 14.87 -0.38 1.65
N ASP A 151 14.01 -1.35 1.38
CA ASP A 151 14.34 -2.77 1.28
C ASP A 151 14.76 -3.19 -0.16
N GLY A 152 14.89 -2.22 -1.07
CA GLY A 152 15.24 -2.46 -2.46
C GLY A 152 14.14 -3.11 -3.29
N ILE A 153 12.89 -3.01 -2.85
CA ILE A 153 11.73 -3.60 -3.51
C ILE A 153 10.95 -2.53 -4.28
N LEU A 154 10.59 -2.83 -5.51
CA LEU A 154 9.82 -1.93 -6.38
C LEU A 154 8.43 -2.51 -6.69
N ILE A 155 7.44 -1.65 -6.94
CA ILE A 155 6.08 -2.08 -7.34
C ILE A 155 6.05 -2.88 -8.65
N THR A 156 7.15 -2.86 -9.42
CA THR A 156 7.33 -3.63 -10.66
C THR A 156 7.91 -5.02 -10.42
N ASP A 157 8.34 -5.33 -9.21
CA ASP A 157 8.96 -6.62 -8.93
C ASP A 157 7.86 -7.68 -8.69
N SER A 158 7.99 -8.80 -9.36
CA SER A 158 6.99 -9.88 -9.38
C SER A 158 6.92 -10.70 -8.09
N ILE A 159 7.82 -10.45 -7.12
CA ILE A 159 7.97 -11.26 -5.93
C ILE A 159 7.27 -10.56 -4.75
N ARG A 160 5.96 -10.70 -4.67
CA ARG A 160 5.19 -10.43 -3.45
C ARG A 160 4.12 -11.48 -3.27
N ALA A 161 4.54 -12.71 -3.03
CA ALA A 161 3.66 -13.70 -2.44
C ALA A 161 3.64 -13.45 -0.91
N TYR A 162 2.89 -12.45 -0.46
CA TYR A 162 2.41 -12.50 0.90
C TYR A 162 1.29 -13.55 0.94
N ASN A 163 1.35 -14.50 1.86
CA ASN A 163 0.20 -15.33 2.23
C ASN A 163 -0.82 -14.45 2.96
N ILE A 164 -1.46 -13.55 2.22
CA ILE A 164 -2.41 -12.57 2.75
C ILE A 164 -3.78 -12.95 2.24
N GLN A 165 -4.72 -13.11 3.16
CA GLN A 165 -6.12 -13.28 2.82
C GLN A 165 -6.65 -11.97 2.21
N ARG A 166 -7.09 -12.01 0.95
CA ARG A 166 -7.57 -10.83 0.24
C ARG A 166 -8.99 -10.48 0.70
N VAL A 167 -9.16 -9.30 1.24
CA VAL A 167 -10.46 -8.79 1.70
C VAL A 167 -11.39 -8.42 0.54
N SER A 168 -10.86 -8.10 -0.63
CA SER A 168 -11.64 -7.52 -1.75
C SER A 168 -11.57 -8.32 -3.05
N GLU A 169 -11.35 -9.62 -3.01
CA GLU A 169 -11.55 -10.40 -4.24
C GLU A 169 -13.05 -10.55 -4.50
N ARG A 170 -13.56 -9.79 -5.45
CA ARG A 170 -14.73 -10.28 -6.18
C ARG A 170 -14.32 -11.59 -6.84
N LYS A 171 -14.59 -12.70 -6.20
CA LYS A 171 -14.37 -14.05 -6.73
C LYS A 171 -15.00 -14.21 -8.11
N TYR A 172 -15.99 -13.34 -8.42
CA TYR A 172 -16.77 -13.35 -9.64
C TYR A 172 -16.95 -11.94 -10.19
N GLY A 173 -16.78 -11.76 -11.49
CA GLY A 173 -17.15 -10.55 -12.21
C GLY A 173 -18.68 -10.36 -12.26
N ARG A 174 -19.16 -9.12 -12.40
CA ARG A 174 -20.59 -8.77 -12.39
C ARG A 174 -21.46 -9.64 -13.31
N ASN A 175 -20.92 -10.09 -14.44
CA ASN A 175 -21.63 -10.89 -15.45
C ASN A 175 -21.25 -12.38 -15.44
N ASP A 176 -20.34 -12.80 -14.57
CA ASP A 176 -19.98 -14.21 -14.44
C ASP A 176 -21.19 -15.01 -13.98
N LYS A 177 -21.29 -16.24 -14.49
CA LYS A 177 -22.33 -17.18 -14.04
C LYS A 177 -21.82 -17.90 -12.81
N VAL A 178 -22.61 -17.89 -11.77
CA VAL A 178 -22.35 -18.61 -10.49
C VAL A 178 -23.50 -19.57 -10.23
N MET A 179 -23.20 -20.70 -9.63
CA MET A 179 -24.23 -21.60 -9.10
C MET A 179 -24.58 -21.13 -7.70
N ILE A 180 -25.85 -20.85 -7.46
CA ILE A 180 -26.38 -20.53 -6.14
C ILE A 180 -27.23 -21.66 -5.61
N LYS A 181 -27.22 -21.83 -4.30
CA LYS A 181 -28.07 -22.77 -3.58
C LYS A 181 -29.01 -22.00 -2.66
N SER A 182 -30.30 -22.25 -2.78
CA SER A 182 -31.32 -21.67 -1.88
C SER A 182 -31.24 -22.26 -0.49
N PRO A 183 -31.83 -21.64 0.56
CA PRO A 183 -31.97 -22.21 1.88
C PRO A 183 -32.72 -23.57 1.87
N ASP A 184 -33.62 -23.78 0.92
CA ASP A 184 -34.40 -25.00 0.75
C ASP A 184 -33.63 -26.09 -0.03
N GLY A 185 -32.46 -25.78 -0.53
CA GLY A 185 -31.55 -26.74 -1.17
C GLY A 185 -31.52 -26.71 -2.70
N ASP A 186 -32.41 -25.96 -3.35
CA ASP A 186 -32.45 -25.83 -4.82
C ASP A 186 -31.24 -25.09 -5.35
N THR A 187 -30.76 -25.48 -6.53
CA THR A 187 -29.59 -24.87 -7.16
C THR A 187 -29.94 -24.28 -8.51
N GLU A 188 -29.38 -23.11 -8.80
CA GLU A 188 -29.58 -22.39 -10.06
C GLU A 188 -28.30 -21.70 -10.53
N PHE A 189 -28.07 -21.64 -11.87
CA PHE A 189 -27.01 -20.84 -12.47
C PHE A 189 -27.50 -19.44 -12.85
N ILE A 190 -27.02 -18.42 -12.17
CA ILE A 190 -27.37 -17.01 -12.44
C ILE A 190 -26.13 -16.13 -12.58
N LYS A 191 -26.32 -14.95 -13.18
CA LYS A 191 -25.24 -13.94 -13.20
C LYS A 191 -24.97 -13.45 -11.79
N TYR A 192 -23.68 -13.28 -11.44
CA TYR A 192 -23.26 -12.86 -10.10
C TYR A 192 -23.99 -11.61 -9.60
N LYS A 193 -24.23 -10.60 -10.49
CA LYS A 193 -25.02 -9.41 -10.14
C LYS A 193 -26.46 -9.71 -9.67
N LYS A 194 -27.03 -10.87 -10.06
CA LYS A 194 -28.34 -11.31 -9.61
C LYS A 194 -28.25 -12.19 -8.35
N ALA A 195 -27.08 -12.82 -8.13
CA ALA A 195 -26.83 -13.61 -6.92
C ALA A 195 -26.64 -12.72 -5.68
N VAL A 196 -25.97 -11.56 -5.82
CA VAL A 196 -25.66 -10.67 -4.70
C VAL A 196 -26.86 -10.38 -3.78
N PRO A 197 -28.02 -9.91 -4.27
CA PRO A 197 -29.18 -9.64 -3.41
C PRO A 197 -29.83 -10.93 -2.82
N LEU A 198 -29.50 -12.10 -3.36
CA LEU A 198 -29.99 -13.39 -2.84
C LEU A 198 -29.10 -13.93 -1.71
N LEU A 199 -27.80 -13.58 -1.71
CA LEU A 199 -26.89 -13.94 -0.60
C LEU A 199 -27.38 -13.34 0.72
N GLU A 200 -27.93 -12.12 0.71
CA GLU A 200 -28.54 -11.48 1.87
C GLU A 200 -29.80 -12.20 2.38
N LYS A 201 -30.41 -13.04 1.51
CA LYS A 201 -31.58 -13.86 1.80
C LYS A 201 -31.23 -15.30 2.19
N GLY A 202 -29.94 -15.57 2.49
CA GLY A 202 -29.48 -16.88 2.93
C GLY A 202 -29.11 -17.87 1.81
N TYR A 203 -29.09 -17.42 0.53
CA TYR A 203 -28.53 -18.23 -0.55
C TYR A 203 -27.00 -18.30 -0.43
N GLN A 204 -26.41 -19.38 -0.93
CA GLN A 204 -24.98 -19.59 -0.94
C GLN A 204 -24.48 -19.84 -2.36
N ILE A 205 -23.28 -19.33 -2.68
CA ILE A 205 -22.59 -19.71 -3.91
C ILE A 205 -21.88 -21.05 -3.65
N VAL A 206 -22.12 -22.06 -4.51
CA VAL A 206 -21.60 -23.41 -4.41
C VAL A 206 -20.77 -23.78 -5.63
#